data_12d96802a29bce3e108659276ffb5604
#
_entry.id   12d96802a29bce3e108659276ffb5604
#
_cell.length_a   1.000
_cell.length_b   1.000
_cell.length_c   1.000
_cell.angle_alpha   90.00
_cell.angle_beta   90.00
_cell.angle_gamma   90.00
#
_symmetry.space_group_name_H-M   'P 1'
#
loop_
_entity.id
_entity.type
_entity.pdbx_description
1 polymer ?
#
loop_
_entity_poly.entity_id
_entity_poly.type
_entity_poly.pdbx_seq_one_letter_code
_entity_poly.pdbx_strand_id
1 'polypeptide(L)'
;MVDQTLLLQRLRDFVNSEFATQNINLQRQWELPLGERVMRGYAIEGLKVIGVKKGSVRLQCQTNESRFREGDFLILHRSSPDGLEAVEVLLDYDDETTLEVTMQSGNPFMLETQSDGWIADEGALDLRKFYMDALDEVADSWRGREIILPMLSGERLPQIDFARYERSLGVLQGVGLNGIQMEAIAQAYAADLYHLIQGPPGTGKTFVLAHLVRLLVTDGYRVLVSGFTHRAINNALNKIYDVDPMLPVCKIGIEIQASDLKVPNYENFAESGFGDLTHGYAVGATPFALRSQKRLAGVEFDVVIFDEASQITLPLAIMGLLSGQRYIFIGDERQLPPVTTLRSSKTGNSSIFGYLSGRSAETMLTTTYRMNDILSRWPSREFYEDKLIPDTQIAGRRLGLQKMDGVWDHVLDPEQPAVFIDLGHQGNTTRSNRESEIITELIQSLLFAHVPPQQIGVVVPYRAQGRLIRSRLRKTFPDEQVARAIVVDTVERMQGQEREVILISLTTSNVGFATQLADFYFQPERLNVAITRPRTKLIIVGSRRVLEAQPFDLEQQAWVELLRSLLENCMKVTL
;
A
#
# COMPACT_ATOMS: atom_id res chain seq x y z
N MET A 1 -13.32 -20.09 20.51
CA MET A 1 -14.05 -18.81 20.76
C MET A 1 -13.19 -17.96 21.67
N VAL A 2 -13.01 -16.70 21.34
CA VAL A 2 -12.27 -15.72 22.15
C VAL A 2 -13.30 -14.98 23.01
N ASP A 3 -13.00 -14.79 24.30
CA ASP A 3 -13.86 -13.98 25.17
C ASP A 3 -13.94 -12.54 24.64
N GLN A 4 -15.15 -12.03 24.44
CA GLN A 4 -15.42 -10.72 23.83
C GLN A 4 -14.88 -9.57 24.70
N THR A 5 -15.00 -9.68 26.04
CA THR A 5 -14.50 -8.67 26.97
C THR A 5 -12.99 -8.62 26.92
N LEU A 6 -12.34 -9.79 26.92
CA LEU A 6 -10.88 -9.89 26.79
C LEU A 6 -10.39 -9.38 25.43
N LEU A 7 -11.14 -9.62 24.35
CA LEU A 7 -10.82 -9.08 23.02
C LEU A 7 -10.81 -7.54 23.03
N LEU A 8 -11.89 -6.92 23.52
CA LEU A 8 -11.99 -5.46 23.63
C LEU A 8 -10.87 -4.88 24.50
N GLN A 9 -10.58 -5.51 25.63
CA GLN A 9 -9.47 -5.06 26.48
C GLN A 9 -8.12 -5.10 25.75
N ARG A 10 -7.82 -6.20 25.05
CA ARG A 10 -6.59 -6.33 24.25
C ARG A 10 -6.49 -5.28 23.14
N LEU A 11 -7.60 -4.93 22.50
CA LEU A 11 -7.62 -3.91 21.46
C LEU A 11 -7.38 -2.51 22.04
N ARG A 12 -7.97 -2.19 23.20
CA ARG A 12 -7.70 -0.93 23.92
C ARG A 12 -6.25 -0.83 24.37
N ASP A 13 -5.71 -1.91 24.94
CA ASP A 13 -4.32 -1.97 25.38
C ASP A 13 -3.35 -1.80 24.20
N PHE A 14 -3.66 -2.42 23.06
CA PHE A 14 -2.89 -2.26 21.85
C PHE A 14 -2.89 -0.80 21.36
N VAL A 15 -4.07 -0.18 21.22
CA VAL A 15 -4.18 1.22 20.78
C VAL A 15 -3.39 2.14 21.71
N ASN A 16 -3.56 2.02 23.03
CA ASN A 16 -2.84 2.85 23.99
C ASN A 16 -1.31 2.64 23.90
N SER A 17 -0.87 1.39 23.80
CA SER A 17 0.56 1.06 23.73
C SER A 17 1.19 1.51 22.40
N GLU A 18 0.47 1.39 21.29
CA GLU A 18 0.93 1.83 19.97
C GLU A 18 1.18 3.34 19.95
N PHE A 19 0.19 4.15 20.39
CA PHE A 19 0.33 5.61 20.47
C PHE A 19 1.38 6.05 21.49
N ALA A 20 1.48 5.37 22.64
CA ALA A 20 2.52 5.66 23.62
C ALA A 20 3.93 5.38 23.06
N THR A 21 4.11 4.26 22.38
CA THR A 21 5.40 3.90 21.76
C THR A 21 5.75 4.85 20.63
N GLN A 22 4.79 5.23 19.79
CA GLN A 22 4.98 6.21 18.73
C GLN A 22 5.46 7.55 19.29
N ASN A 23 4.81 8.07 20.33
CA ASN A 23 5.18 9.32 20.98
C ASN A 23 6.59 9.25 21.60
N ILE A 24 6.94 8.16 22.29
CA ILE A 24 8.27 7.98 22.86
C ILE A 24 9.34 7.97 21.75
N ASN A 25 9.07 7.30 20.64
CA ASN A 25 10.01 7.25 19.52
C ASN A 25 10.19 8.63 18.87
N LEU A 26 9.12 9.41 18.71
CA LEU A 26 9.19 10.78 18.20
C LEU A 26 9.98 11.70 19.14
N GLN A 27 9.73 11.65 20.44
CA GLN A 27 10.49 12.44 21.41
C GLN A 27 11.97 12.12 21.34
N ARG A 28 12.34 10.83 21.32
CA ARG A 28 13.74 10.41 21.16
C ARG A 28 14.38 10.89 19.87
N GLN A 29 13.61 10.97 18.78
CA GLN A 29 14.11 11.53 17.52
C GLN A 29 14.33 13.04 17.64
N TRP A 30 13.41 13.78 18.24
CA TRP A 30 13.52 15.23 18.42
C TRP A 30 14.67 15.66 19.36
N GLU A 31 15.06 14.78 20.31
CA GLU A 31 16.23 14.98 21.18
C GLU A 31 17.58 14.92 20.43
N LEU A 32 17.60 14.31 19.23
CA LEU A 32 18.80 14.25 18.40
C LEU A 32 19.16 15.65 17.83
N PRO A 33 20.46 15.96 17.68
CA PRO A 33 20.88 17.16 16.96
C PRO A 33 20.28 17.23 15.55
N LEU A 34 19.93 18.45 15.08
CA LEU A 34 19.29 18.63 13.78
C LEU A 34 20.06 17.94 12.63
N GLY A 35 21.38 18.10 12.57
CA GLY A 35 22.18 17.45 11.52
C GLY A 35 22.09 15.91 11.55
N GLU A 36 21.94 15.31 12.73
CA GLU A 36 21.73 13.87 12.86
C GLU A 36 20.31 13.46 12.44
N ARG A 37 19.29 14.24 12.77
CA ARG A 37 17.91 14.02 12.30
C ARG A 37 17.81 14.08 10.79
N VAL A 38 18.44 15.09 10.17
CA VAL A 38 18.50 15.23 8.69
C VAL A 38 19.25 14.05 8.06
N MET A 39 20.41 13.68 8.60
CA MET A 39 21.20 12.56 8.09
C MET A 39 20.45 11.22 8.17
N ARG A 40 19.65 11.02 9.22
CA ARG A 40 18.80 9.82 9.40
C ARG A 40 17.48 9.89 8.63
N GLY A 41 17.17 11.03 8.01
CA GLY A 41 15.94 11.27 7.26
C GLY A 41 14.72 11.55 8.15
N TYR A 42 14.92 11.93 9.41
CA TYR A 42 13.85 12.30 10.34
C TYR A 42 13.43 13.76 10.21
N ALA A 43 14.23 14.58 9.53
CA ALA A 43 13.94 15.99 9.31
C ALA A 43 14.37 16.45 7.92
N ILE A 44 13.76 17.55 7.46
CA ILE A 44 14.19 18.36 6.32
C ILE A 44 14.52 19.75 6.85
N GLU A 45 15.72 20.24 6.59
CA GLU A 45 16.14 21.59 6.96
C GLU A 45 16.15 22.56 5.77
N GLY A 46 16.19 23.86 6.07
CA GLY A 46 16.31 24.90 5.06
C GLY A 46 15.10 25.03 4.15
N LEU A 47 13.93 24.71 4.65
CA LEU A 47 12.68 24.87 3.91
C LEU A 47 12.33 26.36 3.79
N LYS A 48 11.88 26.74 2.59
CA LYS A 48 11.36 28.06 2.25
C LYS A 48 9.89 27.98 1.87
N VAL A 49 9.06 28.78 2.50
CA VAL A 49 7.66 28.96 2.10
C VAL A 49 7.61 29.77 0.81
N ILE A 50 7.08 29.18 -0.26
CA ILE A 50 6.93 29.82 -1.57
C ILE A 50 5.47 30.13 -1.92
N GLY A 51 4.54 29.71 -1.09
CA GLY A 51 3.11 30.04 -1.23
C GLY A 51 2.26 29.48 -0.11
N VAL A 52 1.26 30.27 0.30
CA VAL A 52 0.21 29.86 1.25
C VAL A 52 -1.14 30.16 0.62
N LYS A 53 -2.04 29.20 0.54
CA LYS A 53 -3.37 29.37 -0.05
C LYS A 53 -4.40 28.47 0.62
N LYS A 54 -5.39 29.07 1.29
CA LYS A 54 -6.52 28.33 1.92
C LYS A 54 -6.08 27.13 2.78
N GLY A 55 -5.02 27.30 3.60
CA GLY A 55 -4.52 26.24 4.48
C GLY A 55 -3.54 25.25 3.81
N SER A 56 -3.34 25.32 2.49
CA SER A 56 -2.26 24.63 1.80
C SER A 56 -1.01 25.50 1.77
N VAL A 57 0.14 24.90 2.04
CA VAL A 57 1.46 25.57 2.05
C VAL A 57 2.38 24.85 1.08
N ARG A 58 3.00 25.63 0.19
CA ARG A 58 4.05 25.12 -0.70
C ARG A 58 5.40 25.51 -0.17
N LEU A 59 6.25 24.51 0.02
CA LEU A 59 7.59 24.63 0.58
C LEU A 59 8.62 24.23 -0.48
N GLN A 60 9.76 24.88 -0.48
CA GLN A 60 10.90 24.54 -1.34
C GLN A 60 12.13 24.23 -0.48
N CYS A 61 12.92 23.21 -0.87
CA CYS A 61 14.19 22.87 -0.27
C CYS A 61 15.26 22.65 -1.34
N GLN A 62 16.53 22.76 -0.93
CA GLN A 62 17.65 22.45 -1.82
C GLN A 62 17.90 20.95 -1.90
N THR A 63 17.77 20.26 -0.77
CA THR A 63 17.95 18.82 -0.64
C THR A 63 16.88 18.27 0.30
N ASN A 64 16.29 17.15 -0.10
CA ASN A 64 15.36 16.39 0.76
C ASN A 64 15.82 14.94 0.83
N GLU A 65 16.44 14.58 1.94
CA GLU A 65 16.86 13.19 2.23
C GLU A 65 15.95 12.50 3.26
N SER A 66 14.81 13.10 3.57
CA SER A 66 13.87 12.58 4.54
C SER A 66 13.25 11.26 4.10
N ARG A 67 12.70 10.54 5.07
CA ARG A 67 11.91 9.32 4.86
C ARG A 67 10.41 9.60 4.75
N PHE A 68 10.01 10.87 4.75
CA PHE A 68 8.61 11.27 4.74
C PHE A 68 7.87 10.82 3.48
N ARG A 69 6.60 10.53 3.62
CA ARG A 69 5.71 10.06 2.56
C ARG A 69 4.50 10.97 2.47
N GLU A 70 3.89 11.04 1.31
CA GLU A 70 2.56 11.62 1.17
C GLU A 70 1.60 10.91 2.14
N GLY A 71 0.87 11.70 2.92
CA GLY A 71 0.04 11.24 4.03
C GLY A 71 0.72 11.28 5.41
N ASP A 72 2.02 11.50 5.51
CA ASP A 72 2.70 11.65 6.80
C ASP A 72 2.37 13.00 7.44
N PHE A 73 2.25 12.98 8.76
CA PHE A 73 2.15 14.20 9.57
C PHE A 73 3.55 14.72 9.86
N LEU A 74 3.73 16.00 9.64
CA LEU A 74 4.99 16.70 9.90
C LEU A 74 4.73 17.87 10.85
N ILE A 75 5.77 18.30 11.53
CA ILE A 75 5.79 19.51 12.33
C ILE A 75 6.75 20.49 11.68
N LEU A 76 6.21 21.60 11.20
CA LEU A 76 7.00 22.72 10.71
C LEU A 76 7.36 23.64 11.87
N HIS A 77 8.64 23.92 12.05
CA HIS A 77 9.13 24.81 13.11
C HIS A 77 10.43 25.49 12.67
N ARG A 78 10.93 26.44 13.46
CA ARG A 78 12.21 27.14 13.20
C ARG A 78 13.25 26.86 14.27
N SER A 79 12.84 26.37 15.42
CA SER A 79 13.72 26.11 16.58
C SER A 79 13.56 24.69 17.12
N SER A 80 12.36 24.33 17.53
CA SER A 80 12.05 23.02 18.15
C SER A 80 10.68 22.51 17.71
N PRO A 81 10.52 21.18 17.49
CA PRO A 81 9.23 20.59 17.12
C PRO A 81 8.12 20.78 18.17
N ASP A 82 8.48 20.94 19.44
CA ASP A 82 7.58 21.18 20.57
C ASP A 82 7.44 22.67 20.92
N GLY A 83 8.00 23.57 20.10
CA GLY A 83 7.95 25.01 20.29
C GLY A 83 6.56 25.61 20.06
N LEU A 84 6.28 26.77 20.68
CA LEU A 84 5.00 27.49 20.51
C LEU A 84 4.72 27.96 19.07
N GLU A 85 5.75 28.01 18.23
CA GLU A 85 5.68 28.40 16.82
C GLU A 85 5.50 27.20 15.89
N ALA A 86 5.39 25.99 16.43
CA ALA A 86 5.25 24.78 15.64
C ALA A 86 3.87 24.72 14.96
N VAL A 87 3.87 24.28 13.69
CA VAL A 87 2.68 24.12 12.86
C VAL A 87 2.59 22.66 12.42
N GLU A 88 1.50 22.01 12.78
CA GLU A 88 1.24 20.64 12.35
C GLU A 88 0.67 20.63 10.93
N VAL A 89 1.25 19.82 10.09
CA VAL A 89 0.87 19.73 8.67
C VAL A 89 0.79 18.28 8.22
N LEU A 90 -0.04 18.03 7.22
CA LEU A 90 -0.10 16.79 6.46
C LEU A 90 0.70 16.97 5.17
N LEU A 91 1.60 16.05 4.85
CA LEU A 91 2.34 16.05 3.60
C LEU A 91 1.46 15.50 2.47
N ASP A 92 1.06 16.35 1.55
CA ASP A 92 0.21 15.99 0.41
C ASP A 92 1.02 15.57 -0.82
N TYR A 93 2.17 16.21 -1.04
CA TYR A 93 3.00 15.98 -2.22
C TYR A 93 4.49 16.25 -1.92
N ASP A 94 5.39 15.42 -2.50
CA ASP A 94 6.85 15.52 -2.38
C ASP A 94 7.53 15.15 -3.71
N ASP A 95 8.12 16.14 -4.40
CA ASP A 95 8.93 15.95 -5.62
C ASP A 95 10.44 16.06 -5.37
N GLU A 96 10.90 15.92 -4.13
CA GLU A 96 12.30 16.04 -3.68
C GLU A 96 12.82 17.47 -3.52
N THR A 97 12.24 18.47 -4.17
CA THR A 97 12.63 19.89 -4.07
C THR A 97 11.48 20.77 -3.62
N THR A 98 10.27 20.31 -3.83
CA THR A 98 9.04 21.01 -3.47
C THR A 98 8.16 20.07 -2.66
N LEU A 99 7.63 20.58 -1.55
CA LEU A 99 6.62 19.88 -0.75
C LEU A 99 5.33 20.71 -0.78
N GLU A 100 4.19 20.04 -0.93
CA GLU A 100 2.90 20.63 -0.65
C GLU A 100 2.35 19.99 0.62
N VAL A 101 1.91 20.84 1.56
CA VAL A 101 1.42 20.38 2.85
C VAL A 101 0.12 21.10 3.19
N THR A 102 -0.81 20.40 3.85
CA THR A 102 -2.06 20.97 4.38
C THR A 102 -1.93 21.19 5.88
N MET A 103 -2.19 22.41 6.34
CA MET A 103 -2.21 22.73 7.77
C MET A 103 -3.30 21.97 8.50
N GLN A 104 -2.94 21.37 9.62
CA GLN A 104 -3.86 20.69 10.54
C GLN A 104 -4.11 21.53 11.80
N SER A 105 -3.05 22.14 12.32
CA SER A 105 -3.12 23.06 13.47
C SER A 105 -2.02 24.11 13.39
N GLY A 106 -2.09 25.12 14.23
CA GLY A 106 -1.10 26.20 14.32
C GLY A 106 -1.57 27.52 13.70
N ASN A 107 -0.67 28.52 13.67
CA ASN A 107 -0.98 29.86 13.19
C ASN A 107 -0.47 30.09 11.75
N PRO A 108 -1.35 30.21 10.74
CA PRO A 108 -0.94 30.44 9.35
C PRO A 108 -0.16 31.74 9.14
N PHE A 109 -0.37 32.73 9.96
CA PHE A 109 0.31 34.04 9.88
C PHE A 109 1.84 33.91 9.98
N MET A 110 2.33 32.93 10.75
CA MET A 110 3.76 32.66 10.87
C MET A 110 4.38 32.22 9.52
N LEU A 111 3.68 31.37 8.78
CA LEU A 111 4.11 30.88 7.47
C LEU A 111 4.04 31.96 6.38
N GLU A 112 3.10 32.92 6.51
CA GLU A 112 2.97 34.04 5.58
C GLU A 112 4.02 35.12 5.80
N THR A 113 4.42 35.35 7.05
CA THR A 113 5.34 36.45 7.42
C THR A 113 6.81 36.04 7.42
N GLN A 114 7.10 34.77 7.61
CA GLN A 114 8.46 34.24 7.72
C GLN A 114 8.69 33.16 6.67
N SER A 115 9.31 33.53 5.53
CA SER A 115 9.45 32.62 4.40
C SER A 115 10.57 31.60 4.56
N ASP A 116 11.65 31.91 5.27
CA ASP A 116 12.90 31.12 5.26
C ASP A 116 13.21 30.49 6.64
N GLY A 117 14.04 29.43 6.60
CA GLY A 117 14.59 28.80 7.80
C GLY A 117 13.65 27.83 8.50
N TRP A 118 12.67 27.32 7.78
CA TRP A 118 11.78 26.28 8.31
C TRP A 118 12.44 24.91 8.30
N ILE A 119 12.08 24.12 9.26
CA ILE A 119 12.47 22.72 9.44
C ILE A 119 11.16 21.93 9.48
N ALA A 120 11.13 20.79 8.80
CA ALA A 120 10.06 19.81 8.93
C ALA A 120 10.62 18.60 9.67
N ASP A 121 10.08 18.30 10.83
CA ASP A 121 10.34 17.05 11.55
C ASP A 121 9.15 16.10 11.41
N GLU A 122 9.41 14.80 11.61
CA GLU A 122 8.33 13.81 11.72
C GLU A 122 7.41 14.19 12.89
N GLY A 123 6.11 14.19 12.62
CA GLY A 123 5.07 14.40 13.60
C GLY A 123 4.13 13.21 13.70
N ALA A 124 3.24 13.22 14.66
CA ALA A 124 2.13 12.29 14.71
C ALA A 124 0.85 13.00 15.13
N LEU A 125 -0.24 12.68 14.47
CA LEU A 125 -1.56 13.10 14.91
C LEU A 125 -2.07 12.10 15.96
N ASP A 126 -2.49 12.60 17.11
CA ASP A 126 -3.14 11.74 18.12
C ASP A 126 -4.56 11.37 17.67
N LEU A 127 -4.65 10.31 16.91
CA LEU A 127 -5.92 9.73 16.46
C LEU A 127 -6.53 8.76 17.48
N ARG A 128 -5.89 8.57 18.64
CA ARG A 128 -6.29 7.60 19.67
C ARG A 128 -7.76 7.75 20.07
N LYS A 129 -8.26 8.98 20.15
CA LYS A 129 -9.66 9.25 20.47
C LYS A 129 -10.62 8.55 19.50
N PHE A 130 -10.36 8.60 18.19
CA PHE A 130 -11.22 7.95 17.20
C PHE A 130 -11.28 6.43 17.38
N TYR A 131 -10.13 5.84 17.73
CA TYR A 131 -10.07 4.39 18.01
C TYR A 131 -10.82 4.03 19.30
N MET A 132 -10.61 4.81 20.38
CA MET A 132 -11.25 4.53 21.66
C MET A 132 -12.76 4.74 21.58
N ASP A 133 -13.23 5.83 20.97
CA ASP A 133 -14.66 6.09 20.76
C ASP A 133 -15.31 4.96 19.95
N ALA A 134 -14.61 4.41 18.93
CA ALA A 134 -15.12 3.27 18.15
C ALA A 134 -15.18 1.97 18.97
N LEU A 135 -14.18 1.70 19.82
CA LEU A 135 -14.16 0.53 20.71
C LEU A 135 -15.23 0.62 21.80
N ASP A 136 -15.51 1.83 22.30
CA ASP A 136 -16.59 2.07 23.27
C ASP A 136 -17.96 1.88 22.59
N GLU A 137 -18.14 2.40 21.37
CA GLU A 137 -19.39 2.19 20.62
C GLU A 137 -19.65 0.71 20.29
N VAL A 138 -18.59 -0.06 19.95
CA VAL A 138 -18.73 -1.52 19.75
C VAL A 138 -19.19 -2.21 21.04
N ALA A 139 -18.69 -1.80 22.20
CA ALA A 139 -19.11 -2.38 23.47
C ALA A 139 -20.57 -2.05 23.83
N ASP A 140 -21.05 -0.86 23.46
CA ASP A 140 -22.33 -0.33 23.91
C ASP A 140 -23.47 -0.46 22.89
N SER A 141 -23.16 -0.46 21.57
CA SER A 141 -24.17 -0.52 20.52
C SER A 141 -24.75 -1.94 20.33
N TRP A 142 -25.99 -2.01 19.84
CA TRP A 142 -26.59 -3.28 19.41
C TRP A 142 -25.76 -3.95 18.32
N ARG A 143 -25.31 -3.20 17.31
CA ARG A 143 -24.49 -3.73 16.20
C ARG A 143 -23.17 -4.32 16.72
N GLY A 144 -22.54 -3.65 17.67
CA GLY A 144 -21.32 -4.16 18.30
C GLY A 144 -21.55 -5.51 18.98
N ARG A 145 -22.59 -5.61 19.82
CA ARG A 145 -22.85 -6.79 20.64
C ARG A 145 -23.44 -7.97 19.85
N GLU A 146 -24.29 -7.72 18.86
CA GLU A 146 -25.01 -8.79 18.15
C GLU A 146 -24.37 -9.17 16.80
N ILE A 147 -23.50 -8.31 16.24
CA ILE A 147 -22.88 -8.56 14.94
C ILE A 147 -21.35 -8.59 15.05
N ILE A 148 -20.72 -7.47 15.46
CA ILE A 148 -19.27 -7.30 15.34
C ILE A 148 -18.52 -8.17 16.35
N LEU A 149 -18.85 -8.13 17.64
CA LEU A 149 -18.14 -8.93 18.65
C LEU A 149 -18.35 -10.43 18.45
N PRO A 150 -19.58 -10.95 18.19
CA PRO A 150 -19.77 -12.36 17.86
C PRO A 150 -19.01 -12.81 16.60
N MET A 151 -18.91 -11.97 15.57
CA MET A 151 -18.09 -12.22 14.39
C MET A 151 -16.61 -12.33 14.76
N LEU A 152 -16.08 -11.33 15.49
CA LEU A 152 -14.67 -11.28 15.84
C LEU A 152 -14.27 -12.36 16.85
N SER A 153 -15.15 -12.72 17.79
CA SER A 153 -14.93 -13.82 18.75
C SER A 153 -15.04 -15.21 18.13
N GLY A 154 -15.64 -15.31 16.95
CA GLY A 154 -15.93 -16.59 16.27
C GLY A 154 -17.16 -17.30 16.81
N GLU A 155 -18.02 -16.61 17.58
CA GLU A 155 -19.31 -17.14 18.05
C GLU A 155 -20.34 -17.17 16.91
N ARG A 156 -20.26 -16.21 15.99
CA ARG A 156 -21.09 -16.14 14.79
C ARG A 156 -20.22 -16.32 13.55
N LEU A 157 -20.51 -17.36 12.78
CA LEU A 157 -19.87 -17.65 11.50
C LEU A 157 -20.80 -17.25 10.35
N PRO A 158 -20.28 -16.82 9.21
CA PRO A 158 -21.08 -16.49 8.04
C PRO A 158 -21.75 -17.73 7.46
N GLN A 159 -22.94 -17.52 6.92
CA GLN A 159 -23.69 -18.52 6.15
C GLN A 159 -23.91 -17.99 4.73
N ILE A 160 -24.08 -18.90 3.79
CA ILE A 160 -24.36 -18.59 2.39
C ILE A 160 -25.84 -18.78 2.12
N ASP A 161 -26.48 -17.72 1.63
CA ASP A 161 -27.83 -17.77 1.08
C ASP A 161 -27.78 -18.36 -0.34
N PHE A 162 -28.18 -19.61 -0.50
CA PHE A 162 -28.12 -20.32 -1.77
C PHE A 162 -28.97 -19.67 -2.88
N ALA A 163 -30.09 -19.05 -2.55
CA ALA A 163 -30.92 -18.37 -3.54
C ALA A 163 -30.22 -17.12 -4.11
N ARG A 164 -29.54 -16.35 -3.23
CA ARG A 164 -28.69 -15.23 -3.65
C ARG A 164 -27.49 -15.71 -4.47
N TYR A 165 -26.85 -16.79 -4.05
CA TYR A 165 -25.71 -17.39 -4.74
C TYR A 165 -26.05 -17.77 -6.18
N GLU A 166 -27.08 -18.59 -6.39
CA GLU A 166 -27.53 -19.04 -7.71
C GLU A 166 -27.94 -17.86 -8.61
N ARG A 167 -28.70 -16.90 -8.04
CA ARG A 167 -29.10 -15.69 -8.79
C ARG A 167 -27.89 -14.88 -9.26
N SER A 168 -26.90 -14.72 -8.39
CA SER A 168 -25.69 -13.95 -8.72
C SER A 168 -24.88 -14.60 -9.84
N LEU A 169 -24.72 -15.91 -9.83
CA LEU A 169 -24.03 -16.65 -10.90
C LEU A 169 -24.71 -16.42 -12.25
N GLY A 170 -26.05 -16.42 -12.28
CA GLY A 170 -26.80 -16.14 -13.51
C GLY A 170 -26.55 -14.73 -14.06
N VAL A 171 -26.45 -13.72 -13.20
CA VAL A 171 -26.16 -12.33 -13.59
C VAL A 171 -24.71 -12.11 -14.04
N LEU A 172 -23.78 -12.89 -13.47
CA LEU A 172 -22.34 -12.75 -13.77
C LEU A 172 -21.91 -13.48 -15.05
N GLN A 173 -22.78 -14.25 -15.70
CA GLN A 173 -22.45 -14.90 -16.96
C GLN A 173 -22.21 -13.87 -18.07
N GLY A 174 -21.13 -14.06 -18.83
CA GLY A 174 -20.81 -13.26 -20.00
C GLY A 174 -20.19 -11.86 -19.73
N VAL A 175 -19.87 -11.54 -18.47
CA VAL A 175 -19.26 -10.23 -18.12
C VAL A 175 -17.72 -10.22 -18.11
N GLY A 176 -17.07 -11.24 -18.69
CA GLY A 176 -15.61 -11.30 -18.81
C GLY A 176 -14.85 -11.75 -17.55
N LEU A 177 -15.55 -12.31 -16.55
CA LEU A 177 -14.97 -12.91 -15.37
C LEU A 177 -14.60 -14.38 -15.63
N ASN A 178 -13.51 -14.86 -15.04
CA ASN A 178 -13.22 -16.29 -15.01
C ASN A 178 -14.05 -17.01 -13.92
N GLY A 179 -14.03 -18.35 -13.92
CA GLY A 179 -14.87 -19.15 -13.01
C GLY A 179 -14.63 -18.85 -11.54
N ILE A 180 -13.36 -18.69 -11.08
CA ILE A 180 -13.05 -18.41 -9.68
C ILE A 180 -13.38 -16.97 -9.28
N GLN A 181 -13.31 -16.01 -10.20
CA GLN A 181 -13.75 -14.64 -9.98
C GLN A 181 -15.27 -14.58 -9.83
N MET A 182 -16.02 -15.29 -10.67
CA MET A 182 -17.48 -15.43 -10.52
C MET A 182 -17.84 -16.06 -9.19
N GLU A 183 -17.16 -17.14 -8.83
CA GLU A 183 -17.34 -17.83 -7.54
C GLU A 183 -17.11 -16.90 -6.35
N ALA A 184 -16.00 -16.16 -6.36
CA ALA A 184 -15.66 -15.20 -5.29
C ALA A 184 -16.74 -14.11 -5.13
N ILE A 185 -17.25 -13.58 -6.24
CA ILE A 185 -18.33 -12.58 -6.21
C ILE A 185 -19.62 -13.19 -5.71
N ALA A 186 -19.98 -14.39 -6.19
CA ALA A 186 -21.22 -15.05 -5.81
C ALA A 186 -21.24 -15.42 -4.31
N GLN A 187 -20.14 -15.95 -3.78
CA GLN A 187 -19.96 -16.24 -2.37
C GLN A 187 -20.06 -14.95 -1.51
N ALA A 188 -19.32 -13.89 -1.90
CA ALA A 188 -19.32 -12.62 -1.19
C ALA A 188 -20.71 -11.94 -1.21
N TYR A 189 -21.43 -12.02 -2.35
CA TYR A 189 -22.77 -11.48 -2.48
C TYR A 189 -23.79 -12.24 -1.62
N ALA A 190 -23.64 -13.56 -1.52
CA ALA A 190 -24.57 -14.43 -0.81
C ALA A 190 -24.30 -14.56 0.69
N ALA A 191 -23.12 -14.18 1.16
CA ALA A 191 -22.76 -14.24 2.58
C ALA A 191 -23.66 -13.32 3.42
N ASP A 192 -24.18 -13.83 4.55
CA ASP A 192 -25.07 -13.10 5.45
C ASP A 192 -24.32 -12.20 6.44
N LEU A 193 -23.05 -12.49 6.74
CA LEU A 193 -22.25 -11.78 7.73
C LEU A 193 -20.96 -11.23 7.12
N TYR A 194 -20.05 -12.10 6.67
CA TYR A 194 -18.83 -11.67 5.99
C TYR A 194 -18.31 -12.69 4.99
N HIS A 195 -17.46 -12.23 4.07
CA HIS A 195 -16.68 -13.07 3.16
C HIS A 195 -15.29 -12.47 2.93
N LEU A 196 -14.27 -13.33 2.83
CA LEU A 196 -12.90 -12.96 2.51
C LEU A 196 -12.59 -13.34 1.07
N ILE A 197 -11.97 -12.41 0.33
CA ILE A 197 -11.45 -12.67 -1.02
C ILE A 197 -9.94 -12.45 -0.99
N GLN A 198 -9.18 -13.55 -0.93
CA GLN A 198 -7.75 -13.48 -1.09
C GLN A 198 -7.41 -13.34 -2.56
N GLY A 199 -6.71 -12.28 -2.90
CA GLY A 199 -6.30 -12.01 -4.26
C GLY A 199 -4.79 -11.84 -4.39
N PRO A 200 -4.05 -12.89 -4.75
CA PRO A 200 -2.65 -12.79 -5.14
C PRO A 200 -2.38 -11.72 -6.20
N PRO A 201 -1.09 -11.39 -6.45
CA PRO A 201 -0.73 -10.37 -7.43
C PRO A 201 -1.28 -10.64 -8.82
N GLY A 202 -1.93 -9.62 -9.42
CA GLY A 202 -2.43 -9.69 -10.79
C GLY A 202 -3.69 -10.54 -11.01
N THR A 203 -4.36 -11.00 -9.94
CA THR A 203 -5.57 -11.83 -10.06
C THR A 203 -6.87 -11.05 -10.28
N GLY A 204 -6.79 -9.71 -10.33
CA GLY A 204 -7.94 -8.87 -10.62
C GLY A 204 -8.80 -8.53 -9.41
N LYS A 205 -8.25 -8.42 -8.18
CA LYS A 205 -8.97 -7.99 -6.96
C LYS A 205 -9.92 -6.81 -7.21
N THR A 206 -9.39 -5.71 -7.75
CA THR A 206 -10.16 -4.49 -8.00
C THR A 206 -11.24 -4.68 -9.07
N PHE A 207 -11.02 -5.61 -10.03
CA PHE A 207 -12.01 -5.98 -11.03
C PHE A 207 -13.17 -6.79 -10.40
N VAL A 208 -12.85 -7.74 -9.54
CA VAL A 208 -13.81 -8.50 -8.73
C VAL A 208 -14.62 -7.56 -7.83
N LEU A 209 -13.94 -6.64 -7.12
CA LEU A 209 -14.58 -5.61 -6.31
C LEU A 209 -15.60 -4.80 -7.12
N ALA A 210 -15.21 -4.31 -8.29
CA ALA A 210 -16.07 -3.47 -9.11
C ALA A 210 -17.34 -4.19 -9.59
N HIS A 211 -17.22 -5.46 -10.02
CA HIS A 211 -18.38 -6.27 -10.40
C HIS A 211 -19.27 -6.62 -9.22
N LEU A 212 -18.68 -6.88 -8.04
CA LEU A 212 -19.44 -7.09 -6.82
C LEU A 212 -20.24 -5.85 -6.40
N VAL A 213 -19.60 -4.67 -6.43
CA VAL A 213 -20.29 -3.38 -6.14
C VAL A 213 -21.40 -3.14 -7.15
N ARG A 214 -21.15 -3.37 -8.44
CA ARG A 214 -22.18 -3.25 -9.47
C ARG A 214 -23.40 -4.13 -9.15
N LEU A 215 -23.17 -5.41 -8.83
CA LEU A 215 -24.24 -6.34 -8.48
C LEU A 215 -25.02 -5.86 -7.26
N LEU A 216 -24.35 -5.48 -6.18
CA LEU A 216 -24.96 -5.00 -4.95
C LEU A 216 -25.80 -3.72 -5.18
N VAL A 217 -25.23 -2.73 -5.86
CA VAL A 217 -25.91 -1.44 -6.13
C VAL A 217 -27.12 -1.62 -7.03
N THR A 218 -27.01 -2.48 -8.05
CA THR A 218 -28.13 -2.80 -8.95
C THR A 218 -29.27 -3.47 -8.20
N ASP A 219 -28.98 -4.26 -7.19
CA ASP A 219 -29.97 -4.91 -6.31
C ASP A 219 -30.47 -3.99 -5.17
N GLY A 220 -30.11 -2.71 -5.19
CA GLY A 220 -30.63 -1.70 -4.25
C GLY A 220 -29.85 -1.54 -2.96
N TYR A 221 -28.69 -2.21 -2.78
CA TYR A 221 -27.87 -2.08 -1.59
C TYR A 221 -27.07 -0.78 -1.55
N ARG A 222 -26.98 -0.18 -0.36
CA ARG A 222 -26.07 0.94 -0.05
C ARG A 222 -24.71 0.35 0.34
N VAL A 223 -23.69 0.64 -0.45
CA VAL A 223 -22.37 0.04 -0.34
C VAL A 223 -21.34 1.07 0.11
N LEU A 224 -20.58 0.77 1.15
CA LEU A 224 -19.37 1.50 1.50
C LEU A 224 -18.16 0.76 0.95
N VAL A 225 -17.30 1.46 0.19
CA VAL A 225 -15.97 1.00 -0.19
C VAL A 225 -14.95 1.73 0.65
N SER A 226 -14.25 1.01 1.52
CA SER A 226 -13.27 1.57 2.44
C SER A 226 -11.90 0.93 2.26
N GLY A 227 -10.84 1.65 2.62
CA GLY A 227 -9.47 1.19 2.50
C GLY A 227 -8.53 2.00 3.37
N PHE A 228 -7.30 1.51 3.54
CA PHE A 228 -6.30 2.18 4.37
C PHE A 228 -5.86 3.53 3.76
N THR A 229 -5.75 3.62 2.44
CA THR A 229 -5.27 4.83 1.75
C THR A 229 -6.32 5.40 0.81
N HIS A 230 -6.29 6.72 0.61
CA HIS A 230 -7.12 7.39 -0.41
C HIS A 230 -6.87 6.85 -1.81
N ARG A 231 -5.63 6.48 -2.11
CA ARG A 231 -5.26 5.90 -3.41
C ARG A 231 -5.94 4.55 -3.67
N ALA A 232 -6.01 3.66 -2.66
CA ALA A 232 -6.71 2.38 -2.79
C ALA A 232 -8.19 2.62 -3.09
N ILE A 233 -8.83 3.53 -2.35
CA ILE A 233 -10.23 3.91 -2.55
C ILE A 233 -10.44 4.50 -3.95
N ASN A 234 -9.59 5.45 -4.38
CA ASN A 234 -9.70 6.06 -5.72
C ASN A 234 -9.59 5.01 -6.83
N ASN A 235 -8.63 4.09 -6.72
CA ASN A 235 -8.46 2.99 -7.68
C ASN A 235 -9.71 2.10 -7.75
N ALA A 236 -10.29 1.75 -6.60
CA ALA A 236 -11.51 0.96 -6.53
C ALA A 236 -12.70 1.69 -7.18
N LEU A 237 -12.91 2.97 -6.83
CA LEU A 237 -14.00 3.78 -7.38
C LEU A 237 -13.86 4.01 -8.89
N ASN A 238 -12.63 4.30 -9.36
CA ASN A 238 -12.36 4.45 -10.79
C ASN A 238 -12.64 3.14 -11.55
N LYS A 239 -12.32 1.99 -10.94
CA LYS A 239 -12.61 0.69 -11.55
C LYS A 239 -14.10 0.37 -11.58
N ILE A 240 -14.86 0.78 -10.54
CA ILE A 240 -16.33 0.67 -10.54
C ILE A 240 -16.91 1.51 -11.67
N TYR A 241 -16.44 2.75 -11.84
CA TYR A 241 -16.84 3.62 -12.94
C TYR A 241 -16.51 3.01 -14.32
N ASP A 242 -15.33 2.39 -14.47
CA ASP A 242 -14.93 1.74 -15.73
C ASP A 242 -15.81 0.52 -16.07
N VAL A 243 -16.35 -0.17 -15.07
CA VAL A 243 -17.26 -1.32 -15.25
C VAL A 243 -18.66 -0.85 -15.58
N ASP A 244 -19.13 0.19 -14.91
CA ASP A 244 -20.46 0.77 -15.16
C ASP A 244 -20.50 2.26 -14.79
N PRO A 245 -20.33 3.16 -15.78
CA PRO A 245 -20.37 4.62 -15.56
C PRO A 245 -21.72 5.17 -15.09
N MET A 246 -22.79 4.38 -15.17
CA MET A 246 -24.14 4.83 -14.79
C MET A 246 -24.47 4.53 -13.33
N LEU A 247 -23.63 3.78 -12.62
CA LEU A 247 -23.84 3.53 -11.20
C LEU A 247 -23.72 4.82 -10.39
N PRO A 248 -24.61 5.05 -9.41
CA PRO A 248 -24.47 6.16 -8.47
C PRO A 248 -23.33 5.88 -7.51
N VAL A 249 -22.18 6.47 -7.81
CA VAL A 249 -20.92 6.29 -7.05
C VAL A 249 -20.31 7.65 -6.76
N CYS A 250 -19.88 7.87 -5.53
CA CYS A 250 -19.13 9.06 -5.14
C CYS A 250 -18.05 8.74 -4.10
N LYS A 251 -17.15 9.70 -3.89
CA LYS A 251 -16.20 9.70 -2.76
C LYS A 251 -16.57 10.77 -1.76
N ILE A 252 -16.35 10.51 -0.48
CA ILE A 252 -16.42 11.52 0.57
C ILE A 252 -15.01 11.76 1.11
N GLY A 253 -14.48 12.96 0.84
CA GLY A 253 -13.13 13.35 1.20
C GLY A 253 -12.76 14.75 0.74
N ILE A 254 -11.56 15.22 1.09
CA ILE A 254 -11.06 16.53 0.64
C ILE A 254 -10.63 16.49 -0.83
N GLU A 255 -10.77 17.63 -1.51
CA GLU A 255 -10.56 17.76 -2.96
C GLU A 255 -9.14 17.36 -3.41
N ILE A 256 -8.12 17.76 -2.65
CA ILE A 256 -6.71 17.47 -2.99
C ILE A 256 -6.41 15.96 -3.08
N GLN A 257 -7.18 15.12 -2.37
CA GLN A 257 -7.04 13.66 -2.38
C GLN A 257 -7.91 12.98 -3.44
N ALA A 258 -8.48 13.75 -4.36
CA ALA A 258 -9.42 13.30 -5.39
C ALA A 258 -8.94 13.64 -6.81
N SER A 259 -7.69 14.04 -7.00
CA SER A 259 -7.16 14.56 -8.27
C SER A 259 -7.22 13.58 -9.45
N ASP A 260 -7.24 12.27 -9.17
CA ASP A 260 -7.27 11.19 -10.16
C ASP A 260 -8.63 10.48 -10.26
N LEU A 261 -9.67 11.01 -9.60
CA LEU A 261 -10.99 10.40 -9.57
C LEU A 261 -11.78 10.63 -10.86
N LYS A 262 -12.47 9.58 -11.31
CA LYS A 262 -13.47 9.61 -12.39
C LYS A 262 -14.89 9.84 -11.90
N VAL A 263 -15.13 9.66 -10.59
CA VAL A 263 -16.43 9.83 -9.95
C VAL A 263 -16.46 11.14 -9.14
N PRO A 264 -17.65 11.71 -8.85
CA PRO A 264 -17.76 12.90 -8.01
C PRO A 264 -17.13 12.73 -6.63
N ASN A 265 -16.52 13.81 -6.11
CA ASN A 265 -16.03 13.89 -4.73
C ASN A 265 -16.76 15.01 -3.99
N TYR A 266 -17.19 14.74 -2.77
CA TYR A 266 -17.85 15.71 -1.90
C TYR A 266 -17.15 15.77 -0.56
N GLU A 267 -17.18 16.92 0.10
CA GLU A 267 -16.58 17.05 1.45
C GLU A 267 -17.41 16.36 2.54
N ASN A 268 -18.73 16.34 2.36
CA ASN A 268 -19.66 15.67 3.26
C ASN A 268 -20.76 14.92 2.47
N PHE A 269 -21.39 13.96 3.13
CA PHE A 269 -22.37 13.08 2.51
C PHE A 269 -23.66 13.81 2.10
N ALA A 270 -24.08 14.83 2.86
CA ALA A 270 -25.31 15.57 2.54
C ALA A 270 -25.22 16.30 1.21
N GLU A 271 -24.02 16.77 0.82
CA GLU A 271 -23.81 17.43 -0.49
C GLU A 271 -23.95 16.47 -1.67
N SER A 272 -23.80 15.17 -1.48
CA SER A 272 -23.91 14.19 -2.56
C SER A 272 -25.35 14.01 -3.05
N GLY A 273 -26.35 14.31 -2.24
CA GLY A 273 -27.76 13.99 -2.49
C GLY A 273 -28.08 12.49 -2.39
N PHE A 274 -27.11 11.64 -2.03
CA PHE A 274 -27.31 10.17 -1.99
C PHE A 274 -28.23 9.74 -0.85
N GLY A 275 -28.38 10.56 0.20
CA GLY A 275 -29.32 10.30 1.28
C GLY A 275 -30.80 10.23 0.84
N ASP A 276 -31.13 10.89 -0.28
CA ASP A 276 -32.49 10.93 -0.83
C ASP A 276 -32.76 9.84 -1.89
N LEU A 277 -31.74 9.04 -2.24
CA LEU A 277 -31.88 7.98 -3.23
C LEU A 277 -32.69 6.80 -2.65
N THR A 278 -33.68 6.34 -3.42
CA THR A 278 -34.50 5.15 -3.10
C THR A 278 -33.92 3.85 -3.67
N HIS A 279 -32.86 3.93 -4.43
CA HIS A 279 -32.13 2.80 -5.02
C HIS A 279 -30.71 2.72 -4.47
N GLY A 280 -30.00 1.63 -4.77
CA GLY A 280 -28.64 1.42 -4.28
C GLY A 280 -27.63 2.44 -4.77
N TYR A 281 -26.59 2.63 -4.00
CA TYR A 281 -25.44 3.49 -4.34
C TYR A 281 -24.16 3.01 -3.68
N ALA A 282 -23.02 3.50 -4.14
CA ALA A 282 -21.73 3.23 -3.53
C ALA A 282 -21.02 4.52 -3.10
N VAL A 283 -20.43 4.48 -1.90
CA VAL A 283 -19.64 5.59 -1.33
C VAL A 283 -18.24 5.11 -1.02
N GLY A 284 -17.22 5.82 -1.50
CA GLY A 284 -15.83 5.60 -1.10
C GLY A 284 -15.43 6.51 0.06
N ALA A 285 -14.92 5.95 1.15
CA ALA A 285 -14.47 6.75 2.30
C ALA A 285 -13.45 6.00 3.17
N THR A 286 -12.53 6.74 3.81
CA THR A 286 -11.60 6.16 4.79
C THR A 286 -12.32 5.88 6.12
N PRO A 287 -11.82 4.95 6.96
CA PRO A 287 -12.39 4.68 8.29
C PRO A 287 -12.52 5.94 9.16
N PHE A 288 -11.58 6.87 9.07
CA PHE A 288 -11.64 8.14 9.80
C PHE A 288 -12.75 9.08 9.32
N ALA A 289 -13.06 9.07 8.00
CA ALA A 289 -14.16 9.87 7.47
C ALA A 289 -15.51 9.41 8.02
N LEU A 290 -15.67 8.10 8.31
CA LEU A 290 -16.89 7.53 8.92
C LEU A 290 -17.12 7.99 10.36
N ARG A 291 -16.06 8.36 11.05
CA ARG A 291 -16.12 8.89 12.44
C ARG A 291 -16.23 10.40 12.51
N SER A 292 -16.10 11.10 11.39
CA SER A 292 -16.14 12.57 11.32
C SER A 292 -17.57 13.07 11.25
N GLN A 293 -17.98 13.85 12.25
CA GLN A 293 -19.28 14.53 12.32
C GLN A 293 -19.55 15.42 11.10
N LYS A 294 -18.49 15.94 10.48
CA LYS A 294 -18.58 16.80 9.29
C LYS A 294 -18.75 16.02 7.99
N ARG A 295 -18.51 14.69 7.99
CA ARG A 295 -18.43 13.90 6.74
C ARG A 295 -19.50 12.83 6.65
N LEU A 296 -19.38 11.75 7.44
CA LEU A 296 -20.18 10.52 7.29
C LEU A 296 -20.70 9.97 8.62
N ALA A 297 -20.45 10.63 9.76
CA ALA A 297 -20.90 10.10 11.04
C ALA A 297 -22.43 9.89 11.05
N GLY A 298 -22.85 8.69 11.44
CA GLY A 298 -24.26 8.31 11.50
C GLY A 298 -24.86 7.82 10.16
N VAL A 299 -24.11 7.82 9.06
CA VAL A 299 -24.55 7.21 7.80
C VAL A 299 -24.40 5.70 7.88
N GLU A 300 -25.45 4.97 7.55
CA GLU A 300 -25.48 3.51 7.57
C GLU A 300 -25.49 2.92 6.17
N PHE A 301 -24.75 1.82 6.02
CA PHE A 301 -24.66 1.05 4.79
C PHE A 301 -25.14 -0.38 5.02
N ASP A 302 -25.62 -1.02 3.96
CA ASP A 302 -26.04 -2.43 4.02
C ASP A 302 -24.82 -3.36 3.94
N VAL A 303 -23.81 -2.95 3.13
CA VAL A 303 -22.58 -3.72 2.92
C VAL A 303 -21.35 -2.80 3.01
N VAL A 304 -20.34 -3.24 3.75
CA VAL A 304 -19.02 -2.57 3.81
C VAL A 304 -17.98 -3.47 3.14
N ILE A 305 -17.29 -2.94 2.14
CA ILE A 305 -16.20 -3.61 1.44
C ILE A 305 -14.89 -2.94 1.83
N PHE A 306 -13.96 -3.71 2.37
CA PHE A 306 -12.61 -3.26 2.67
C PHE A 306 -11.67 -3.73 1.56
N ASP A 307 -11.13 -2.78 0.79
CA ASP A 307 -10.04 -3.06 -0.15
C ASP A 307 -8.69 -2.96 0.56
N GLU A 308 -7.72 -3.76 0.13
CA GLU A 308 -6.42 -3.93 0.80
C GLU A 308 -6.56 -4.24 2.31
N ALA A 309 -7.52 -5.10 2.66
CA ALA A 309 -7.87 -5.44 4.04
C ALA A 309 -6.72 -6.07 4.83
N SER A 310 -5.71 -6.62 4.15
CA SER A 310 -4.46 -7.09 4.75
C SER A 310 -3.59 -5.98 5.35
N GLN A 311 -3.85 -4.70 5.03
CA GLN A 311 -3.15 -3.55 5.58
C GLN A 311 -3.94 -2.81 6.68
N ILE A 312 -5.16 -3.24 6.98
CA ILE A 312 -6.05 -2.58 7.93
C ILE A 312 -5.96 -3.31 9.27
N THR A 313 -5.49 -2.65 10.32
CA THR A 313 -5.47 -3.22 11.67
C THR A 313 -6.89 -3.47 12.18
N LEU A 314 -7.03 -4.41 13.10
CA LEU A 314 -8.33 -4.74 13.69
C LEU A 314 -9.02 -3.53 14.33
N PRO A 315 -8.36 -2.68 15.15
CA PRO A 315 -8.99 -1.46 15.68
C PRO A 315 -9.43 -0.46 14.60
N LEU A 316 -8.66 -0.34 13.51
CA LEU A 316 -9.02 0.55 12.39
C LEU A 316 -10.24 0.02 11.62
N ALA A 317 -10.31 -1.29 11.39
CA ALA A 317 -11.44 -1.93 10.74
C ALA A 317 -12.75 -1.70 11.51
N ILE A 318 -12.71 -1.73 12.84
CA ILE A 318 -13.88 -1.52 13.70
C ILE A 318 -14.59 -0.19 13.37
N MET A 319 -13.86 0.88 13.03
CA MET A 319 -14.48 2.15 12.64
C MET A 319 -15.40 1.99 11.43
N GLY A 320 -15.01 1.17 10.46
CA GLY A 320 -15.82 0.89 9.28
C GLY A 320 -16.91 -0.16 9.54
N LEU A 321 -16.62 -1.17 10.36
CA LEU A 321 -17.59 -2.21 10.72
C LEU A 321 -18.85 -1.62 11.38
N LEU A 322 -18.68 -0.57 12.18
CA LEU A 322 -19.78 0.15 12.84
C LEU A 322 -20.76 0.79 11.86
N SER A 323 -20.37 1.01 10.60
CA SER A 323 -21.22 1.65 9.59
C SER A 323 -22.02 0.67 8.74
N GLY A 324 -21.89 -0.66 8.97
CA GLY A 324 -22.57 -1.66 8.14
C GLY A 324 -23.06 -2.90 8.90
N GLN A 325 -23.65 -3.83 8.17
CA GLN A 325 -24.18 -5.08 8.73
C GLN A 325 -23.59 -6.33 8.07
N ARG A 326 -23.09 -6.20 6.84
CA ARG A 326 -22.41 -7.24 6.07
C ARG A 326 -21.06 -6.74 5.64
N TYR A 327 -20.07 -7.61 5.65
CA TYR A 327 -18.68 -7.20 5.46
C TYR A 327 -17.98 -8.05 4.41
N ILE A 328 -17.24 -7.42 3.54
CA ILE A 328 -16.43 -8.11 2.53
C ILE A 328 -15.00 -7.57 2.65
N PHE A 329 -14.06 -8.49 2.83
CA PHE A 329 -12.66 -8.16 3.00
C PHE A 329 -11.89 -8.67 1.80
N ILE A 330 -11.29 -7.75 1.03
CA ILE A 330 -10.48 -8.07 -0.15
C ILE A 330 -9.04 -7.70 0.19
N GLY A 331 -8.13 -8.67 0.06
CA GLY A 331 -6.72 -8.44 0.43
C GLY A 331 -5.81 -9.58 0.02
N ASP A 332 -4.58 -9.53 0.50
CA ASP A 332 -3.60 -10.59 0.31
C ASP A 332 -2.64 -10.61 1.50
N GLU A 333 -2.73 -11.62 2.35
CA GLU A 333 -1.88 -11.76 3.54
C GLU A 333 -0.39 -11.99 3.22
N ARG A 334 -0.10 -12.39 1.99
CA ARG A 334 1.27 -12.60 1.53
C ARG A 334 1.89 -11.32 0.94
N GLN A 335 1.16 -10.20 0.98
CA GLN A 335 1.64 -8.86 0.68
C GLN A 335 1.80 -8.04 1.97
N LEU A 336 2.11 -6.74 1.85
CA LEU A 336 2.46 -5.91 3.00
C LEU A 336 1.41 -5.95 4.13
N PRO A 337 1.83 -6.24 5.36
CA PRO A 337 0.98 -6.19 6.54
C PRO A 337 0.69 -4.73 6.97
N PRO A 338 -0.18 -4.52 7.97
CA PRO A 338 -0.36 -3.21 8.57
C PRO A 338 0.95 -2.63 9.10
N VAL A 339 1.13 -1.32 8.97
CA VAL A 339 2.28 -0.63 9.56
C VAL A 339 1.95 -0.36 11.04
N THR A 340 2.70 -0.98 11.94
CA THR A 340 2.60 -0.80 13.39
C THR A 340 3.98 -0.63 14.02
N THR A 341 4.04 0.15 15.10
CA THR A 341 5.26 0.36 15.87
C THR A 341 5.53 -0.80 16.83
N LEU A 342 4.45 -1.40 17.35
CA LEU A 342 4.53 -2.54 18.26
C LEU A 342 4.61 -3.86 17.48
N ARG A 343 5.65 -4.67 17.77
CA ARG A 343 5.89 -5.96 17.10
C ARG A 343 5.33 -7.18 17.85
N SER A 344 4.93 -7.03 19.12
CA SER A 344 4.67 -8.16 20.02
C SER A 344 3.21 -8.51 20.28
N SER A 345 2.25 -7.79 19.74
CA SER A 345 0.81 -8.03 20.01
C SER A 345 0.17 -8.89 18.92
N LYS A 346 0.02 -10.19 19.14
CA LYS A 346 -0.61 -11.11 18.17
C LYS A 346 -2.05 -10.76 17.77
N THR A 347 -2.77 -9.96 18.54
CA THR A 347 -4.18 -9.62 18.27
C THR A 347 -4.31 -8.24 17.62
N GLY A 348 -3.58 -7.24 18.10
CA GLY A 348 -3.69 -5.85 17.62
C GLY A 348 -2.90 -5.57 16.35
N ASN A 349 -1.76 -6.26 16.16
CA ASN A 349 -0.93 -6.13 14.95
C ASN A 349 -1.47 -6.90 13.74
N SER A 350 -2.41 -7.84 13.96
CA SER A 350 -3.02 -8.56 12.86
C SER A 350 -3.88 -7.63 12.01
N SER A 351 -3.83 -7.80 10.70
CA SER A 351 -4.85 -7.20 9.84
C SER A 351 -6.20 -7.83 10.12
N ILE A 352 -7.27 -7.11 9.79
CA ILE A 352 -8.64 -7.69 9.87
C ILE A 352 -8.76 -8.92 8.97
N PHE A 353 -8.10 -8.91 7.81
CA PHE A 353 -8.07 -10.04 6.90
C PHE A 353 -7.42 -11.26 7.57
N GLY A 354 -6.18 -11.13 8.05
CA GLY A 354 -5.45 -12.21 8.72
C GLY A 354 -6.11 -12.68 10.01
N TYR A 355 -6.78 -11.79 10.72
CA TYR A 355 -7.51 -12.17 11.93
C TYR A 355 -8.71 -13.08 11.64
N LEU A 356 -9.38 -12.89 10.50
CA LEU A 356 -10.55 -13.68 10.10
C LEU A 356 -10.20 -14.87 9.19
N SER A 357 -9.07 -14.86 8.50
CA SER A 357 -8.63 -15.93 7.60
C SER A 357 -8.54 -17.29 8.30
N GLY A 358 -8.87 -18.34 7.56
CA GLY A 358 -8.88 -19.73 8.05
C GLY A 358 -10.01 -20.08 9.01
N ARG A 359 -10.92 -19.14 9.34
CA ARG A 359 -12.08 -19.41 10.22
C ARG A 359 -13.29 -19.93 9.47
N SER A 360 -13.59 -19.37 8.29
CA SER A 360 -14.66 -19.80 7.37
C SER A 360 -14.63 -18.94 6.11
N ALA A 361 -15.59 -19.09 5.21
CA ALA A 361 -15.98 -18.17 4.12
C ALA A 361 -14.83 -17.39 3.47
N GLU A 362 -13.91 -18.09 2.83
CA GLU A 362 -12.77 -17.50 2.12
C GLU A 362 -12.68 -18.07 0.71
N THR A 363 -12.44 -17.20 -0.28
CA THR A 363 -12.19 -17.60 -1.66
C THR A 363 -10.85 -17.00 -2.11
N MET A 364 -9.94 -17.84 -2.59
CA MET A 364 -8.68 -17.40 -3.16
C MET A 364 -8.77 -17.34 -4.68
N LEU A 365 -8.45 -16.18 -5.26
CA LEU A 365 -8.29 -16.00 -6.71
C LEU A 365 -6.98 -16.67 -7.15
N THR A 366 -7.02 -17.53 -8.15
CA THR A 366 -5.86 -18.36 -8.53
C THR A 366 -5.23 -18.00 -9.87
N THR A 367 -5.92 -17.23 -10.72
CA THR A 367 -5.42 -16.87 -12.05
C THR A 367 -4.81 -15.48 -12.06
N THR A 368 -3.50 -15.37 -12.33
CA THR A 368 -2.85 -14.08 -12.54
C THR A 368 -2.90 -13.64 -14.00
N TYR A 369 -3.22 -12.37 -14.23
CA TYR A 369 -3.22 -11.69 -15.54
C TYR A 369 -2.03 -10.74 -15.70
N ARG A 370 -1.05 -10.84 -14.81
CA ARG A 370 0.12 -9.95 -14.79
C ARG A 370 1.39 -10.65 -15.26
N MET A 371 1.83 -11.65 -14.52
CA MET A 371 3.11 -12.32 -14.70
C MET A 371 3.03 -13.46 -15.72
N ASN A 372 4.08 -13.61 -16.52
CA ASN A 372 4.23 -14.80 -17.38
C ASN A 372 4.49 -16.08 -16.54
N ASP A 373 4.58 -17.22 -17.21
CA ASP A 373 4.76 -18.53 -16.60
C ASP A 373 6.05 -18.67 -15.76
N ILE A 374 7.14 -18.05 -16.21
CA ILE A 374 8.44 -18.13 -15.51
C ILE A 374 8.42 -17.26 -14.24
N LEU A 375 7.94 -16.01 -14.36
CA LEU A 375 7.91 -15.07 -13.23
C LEU A 375 6.89 -15.47 -12.16
N SER A 376 5.80 -16.14 -12.53
CA SER A 376 4.77 -16.56 -11.57
C SER A 376 5.14 -17.82 -10.78
N ARG A 377 6.03 -18.66 -11.28
CA ARG A 377 6.34 -19.98 -10.72
C ARG A 377 6.92 -19.92 -9.32
N TRP A 378 7.94 -19.10 -9.10
CA TRP A 378 8.60 -19.00 -7.79
C TRP A 378 7.65 -18.39 -6.72
N PRO A 379 7.01 -17.24 -6.92
CA PRO A 379 6.06 -16.72 -5.93
C PRO A 379 4.84 -17.63 -5.72
N SER A 380 4.38 -18.36 -6.73
CA SER A 380 3.31 -19.34 -6.58
C SER A 380 3.69 -20.43 -5.57
N ARG A 381 4.88 -21.00 -5.73
CA ARG A 381 5.38 -22.05 -4.84
C ARG A 381 5.61 -21.54 -3.41
N GLU A 382 6.29 -20.41 -3.25
CA GLU A 382 6.74 -19.95 -1.93
C GLU A 382 5.62 -19.27 -1.11
N PHE A 383 4.65 -18.63 -1.77
CA PHE A 383 3.63 -17.84 -1.09
C PHE A 383 2.19 -18.35 -1.26
N TYR A 384 1.92 -19.11 -2.33
CA TYR A 384 0.54 -19.44 -2.73
C TYR A 384 0.31 -20.94 -2.97
N GLU A 385 1.13 -21.82 -2.39
CA GLU A 385 0.96 -23.28 -2.41
C GLU A 385 0.79 -23.87 -3.85
N ASP A 386 1.53 -23.31 -4.83
CA ASP A 386 1.44 -23.61 -6.26
C ASP A 386 0.04 -23.34 -6.88
N LYS A 387 -0.83 -22.59 -6.18
CA LYS A 387 -2.19 -22.29 -6.66
C LYS A 387 -2.26 -21.06 -7.59
N LEU A 388 -1.24 -20.20 -7.62
CA LEU A 388 -1.20 -19.02 -8.49
C LEU A 388 -0.72 -19.40 -9.88
N ILE A 389 -1.61 -19.40 -10.87
CA ILE A 389 -1.36 -19.85 -12.24
C ILE A 389 -1.55 -18.68 -13.21
N PRO A 390 -0.66 -18.44 -14.16
CA PRO A 390 -0.86 -17.42 -15.18
C PRO A 390 -2.00 -17.78 -16.13
N ASP A 391 -2.77 -16.78 -16.55
CA ASP A 391 -3.76 -16.97 -17.60
C ASP A 391 -3.09 -17.47 -18.89
N THR A 392 -3.77 -18.35 -19.63
CA THR A 392 -3.22 -18.99 -20.83
C THR A 392 -2.79 -18.00 -21.91
N GLN A 393 -3.45 -16.83 -22.01
CA GLN A 393 -3.13 -15.81 -23.01
C GLN A 393 -1.83 -15.06 -22.67
N ILE A 394 -1.43 -15.00 -21.40
CA ILE A 394 -0.24 -14.27 -20.96
C ILE A 394 0.91 -15.18 -20.51
N ALA A 395 0.67 -16.46 -20.32
CA ALA A 395 1.69 -17.41 -19.85
C ALA A 395 2.96 -17.38 -20.71
N GLY A 396 2.81 -17.36 -22.03
CA GLY A 396 3.91 -17.26 -22.98
C GLY A 396 4.44 -15.84 -23.25
N ARG A 397 3.95 -14.81 -22.52
CA ARG A 397 4.35 -13.42 -22.77
C ARG A 397 5.83 -13.21 -22.45
N ARG A 398 6.54 -12.57 -23.37
CA ARG A 398 7.96 -12.24 -23.25
C ARG A 398 8.15 -10.74 -23.50
N LEU A 399 9.31 -10.22 -23.06
CA LEU A 399 9.68 -8.82 -23.30
C LEU A 399 9.85 -8.59 -24.80
N GLY A 400 9.08 -7.65 -25.35
CA GLY A 400 9.21 -7.25 -26.76
C GLY A 400 10.38 -6.29 -26.94
N LEU A 401 11.44 -6.72 -27.62
CA LEU A 401 12.61 -5.91 -27.95
C LEU A 401 12.69 -5.73 -29.47
N GLN A 402 12.92 -4.50 -29.93
CA GLN A 402 13.05 -4.21 -31.37
C GLN A 402 14.50 -4.28 -31.86
N LYS A 403 15.46 -4.05 -30.97
CA LYS A 403 16.89 -4.13 -31.25
C LYS A 403 17.64 -4.71 -30.08
N MET A 404 18.58 -5.59 -30.36
CA MET A 404 19.54 -6.13 -29.43
C MET A 404 20.91 -6.02 -30.11
N ASP A 405 21.73 -5.10 -29.66
CA ASP A 405 23.11 -4.90 -30.15
C ASP A 405 23.89 -4.12 -29.06
N GLY A 406 24.04 -4.76 -27.92
CA GLY A 406 24.63 -4.12 -26.74
C GLY A 406 25.25 -5.10 -25.73
N VAL A 407 25.99 -4.52 -24.80
CA VAL A 407 26.70 -5.25 -23.74
C VAL A 407 25.72 -6.05 -22.86
N TRP A 408 24.46 -5.58 -22.75
CA TRP A 408 23.44 -6.16 -21.87
C TRP A 408 22.48 -7.12 -22.57
N ASP A 409 22.71 -7.48 -23.84
CA ASP A 409 21.78 -8.34 -24.61
C ASP A 409 21.49 -9.67 -23.92
N HIS A 410 22.51 -10.30 -23.33
CA HIS A 410 22.35 -11.55 -22.60
C HIS A 410 21.51 -11.39 -21.32
N VAL A 411 21.51 -10.20 -20.67
CA VAL A 411 20.67 -9.87 -19.52
C VAL A 411 19.24 -9.57 -19.96
N LEU A 412 19.10 -8.91 -21.12
CA LEU A 412 17.81 -8.49 -21.66
C LEU A 412 17.11 -9.61 -22.47
N ASP A 413 17.75 -10.74 -22.69
CA ASP A 413 17.19 -11.88 -23.43
C ASP A 413 15.75 -12.18 -22.96
N PRO A 414 14.74 -12.10 -23.85
CA PRO A 414 13.35 -12.36 -23.51
C PRO A 414 13.09 -13.77 -22.97
N GLU A 415 13.91 -14.75 -23.34
CA GLU A 415 13.78 -16.15 -22.88
C GLU A 415 14.35 -16.36 -21.46
N GLN A 416 14.96 -15.34 -20.88
CA GLN A 416 15.43 -15.29 -19.49
C GLN A 416 14.66 -14.24 -18.67
N PRO A 417 13.37 -14.44 -18.37
CA PRO A 417 12.55 -13.44 -17.68
C PRO A 417 13.04 -13.02 -16.30
N ALA A 418 13.79 -13.87 -15.58
CA ALA A 418 14.32 -13.55 -14.25
C ALA A 418 15.86 -13.65 -14.26
N VAL A 419 16.54 -12.53 -13.97
CA VAL A 419 18.01 -12.41 -13.99
C VAL A 419 18.51 -11.79 -12.70
N PHE A 420 19.60 -12.33 -12.15
CA PHE A 420 20.34 -11.74 -11.03
C PHE A 420 21.76 -11.37 -11.48
N ILE A 421 22.11 -10.09 -11.32
CA ILE A 421 23.45 -9.55 -11.58
C ILE A 421 24.17 -9.38 -10.24
N ASP A 422 25.19 -10.24 -10.02
CA ASP A 422 26.02 -10.19 -8.81
C ASP A 422 27.24 -9.28 -9.07
N LEU A 423 27.27 -8.16 -8.37
CA LEU A 423 28.34 -7.16 -8.48
C LEU A 423 29.48 -7.36 -7.47
N GLY A 424 29.33 -8.29 -6.52
CA GLY A 424 30.35 -8.63 -5.53
C GLY A 424 30.79 -7.48 -4.61
N HIS A 425 30.13 -6.30 -4.65
CA HIS A 425 30.49 -5.15 -3.83
C HIS A 425 30.28 -5.41 -2.32
N GLN A 426 30.95 -4.60 -1.49
CA GLN A 426 30.99 -4.78 -0.04
C GLN A 426 30.76 -3.45 0.69
N GLY A 427 30.24 -3.53 1.92
CA GLY A 427 30.17 -2.42 2.87
C GLY A 427 29.06 -1.41 2.64
N ASN A 428 28.28 -1.53 1.56
CA ASN A 428 27.16 -0.63 1.30
C ASN A 428 26.02 -0.86 2.29
N THR A 429 25.41 0.22 2.75
CA THR A 429 24.24 0.21 3.66
C THR A 429 22.99 0.61 2.93
N THR A 430 22.67 1.90 2.86
CA THR A 430 21.44 2.43 2.26
C THR A 430 21.63 2.97 0.83
N ARG A 431 22.87 2.99 0.31
CA ARG A 431 23.23 3.46 -1.03
C ARG A 431 24.30 2.58 -1.66
N SER A 432 24.18 2.35 -2.95
CA SER A 432 25.17 1.68 -3.80
C SER A 432 25.34 2.45 -5.11
N ASN A 433 26.48 3.13 -5.27
CA ASN A 433 26.79 3.83 -6.53
C ASN A 433 26.89 2.84 -7.70
N ARG A 434 27.54 1.68 -7.46
CA ARG A 434 27.75 0.67 -8.50
C ARG A 434 26.42 0.10 -9.02
N GLU A 435 25.47 -0.20 -8.12
CA GLU A 435 24.13 -0.66 -8.56
C GLU A 435 23.40 0.43 -9.34
N SER A 436 23.50 1.70 -8.91
CA SER A 436 22.87 2.82 -9.62
C SER A 436 23.44 3.03 -11.02
N GLU A 437 24.74 2.75 -11.24
CA GLU A 437 25.38 2.76 -12.56
C GLU A 437 24.81 1.68 -13.47
N ILE A 438 24.88 0.44 -13.02
CA ILE A 438 24.40 -0.72 -13.78
C ILE A 438 22.90 -0.59 -14.11
N ILE A 439 22.07 -0.18 -13.13
CA ILE A 439 20.65 0.06 -13.37
C ILE A 439 20.43 1.12 -14.44
N THR A 440 21.22 2.21 -14.43
CA THR A 440 21.09 3.26 -15.44
C THR A 440 21.51 2.76 -16.82
N GLU A 441 22.59 1.99 -16.94
CA GLU A 441 23.03 1.37 -18.21
C GLU A 441 21.98 0.38 -18.76
N LEU A 442 21.38 -0.45 -17.88
CA LEU A 442 20.29 -1.36 -18.27
C LEU A 442 19.07 -0.59 -18.79
N ILE A 443 18.70 0.51 -18.13
CA ILE A 443 17.61 1.39 -18.58
C ILE A 443 17.93 2.02 -19.93
N GLN A 444 19.17 2.48 -20.15
CA GLN A 444 19.59 2.98 -21.46
C GLN A 444 19.43 1.92 -22.56
N SER A 445 19.85 0.68 -22.27
CA SER A 445 19.71 -0.44 -23.22
C SER A 445 18.24 -0.80 -23.49
N LEU A 446 17.37 -0.77 -22.46
CA LEU A 446 15.93 -0.99 -22.62
C LEU A 446 15.28 0.09 -23.49
N LEU A 447 15.63 1.35 -23.27
CA LEU A 447 15.12 2.47 -24.08
C LEU A 447 15.66 2.41 -25.53
N PHE A 448 16.92 2.01 -25.71
CA PHE A 448 17.49 1.75 -27.04
C PHE A 448 16.77 0.62 -27.76
N ALA A 449 16.36 -0.43 -27.03
CA ALA A 449 15.54 -1.53 -27.54
C ALA A 449 14.05 -1.17 -27.71
N HIS A 450 13.68 0.11 -27.56
CA HIS A 450 12.35 0.68 -27.73
C HIS A 450 11.31 0.24 -26.66
N VAL A 451 11.75 -0.13 -25.46
CA VAL A 451 10.84 -0.30 -24.34
C VAL A 451 10.40 1.08 -23.85
N PRO A 452 9.09 1.38 -23.80
CA PRO A 452 8.61 2.69 -23.36
C PRO A 452 9.04 2.99 -21.91
N PRO A 453 9.48 4.22 -21.58
CA PRO A 453 9.97 4.54 -20.22
C PRO A 453 8.91 4.32 -19.15
N GLN A 454 7.62 4.51 -19.44
CA GLN A 454 6.49 4.24 -18.53
C GLN A 454 6.34 2.75 -18.19
N GLN A 455 6.95 1.85 -18.98
CA GLN A 455 6.91 0.41 -18.78
C GLN A 455 8.14 -0.12 -18.01
N ILE A 456 9.00 0.78 -17.54
CA ILE A 456 10.19 0.46 -16.76
C ILE A 456 9.97 0.95 -15.32
N GLY A 457 10.24 0.08 -14.36
CA GLY A 457 10.20 0.41 -12.94
C GLY A 457 11.46 -0.06 -12.21
N VAL A 458 11.88 0.70 -11.20
CA VAL A 458 12.99 0.33 -10.32
C VAL A 458 12.48 0.28 -8.89
N VAL A 459 12.67 -0.85 -8.24
CA VAL A 459 12.31 -1.07 -6.84
C VAL A 459 13.56 -1.02 -5.98
N VAL A 460 13.51 -0.23 -4.92
CA VAL A 460 14.64 -0.05 -4.01
C VAL A 460 14.20 -0.30 -2.55
N PRO A 461 15.09 -0.81 -1.67
CA PRO A 461 14.75 -0.96 -0.26
C PRO A 461 14.74 0.38 0.49
N TYR A 462 15.53 1.36 0.03
CA TYR A 462 15.71 2.64 0.71
C TYR A 462 15.50 3.83 -0.22
N ARG A 463 14.84 4.87 0.27
CA ARG A 463 14.63 6.12 -0.47
C ARG A 463 15.95 6.77 -0.92
N ALA A 464 17.00 6.65 -0.09
CA ALA A 464 18.33 7.15 -0.41
C ALA A 464 18.88 6.53 -1.70
N GLN A 465 18.67 5.25 -1.95
CA GLN A 465 19.05 4.59 -3.20
C GLN A 465 18.16 5.07 -4.37
N GLY A 466 16.86 5.23 -4.12
CA GLY A 466 15.93 5.74 -5.13
C GLY A 466 16.32 7.14 -5.62
N ARG A 467 16.67 8.06 -4.70
CA ARG A 467 17.17 9.40 -5.06
C ARG A 467 18.45 9.35 -5.86
N LEU A 468 19.40 8.49 -5.45
CA LEU A 468 20.66 8.32 -6.17
C LEU A 468 20.39 7.89 -7.63
N ILE A 469 19.51 6.91 -7.83
CA ILE A 469 19.14 6.44 -9.16
C ILE A 469 18.41 7.54 -9.94
N ARG A 470 17.40 8.22 -9.38
CA ARG A 470 16.68 9.31 -10.05
C ARG A 470 17.63 10.47 -10.43
N SER A 471 18.53 10.86 -9.54
CA SER A 471 19.53 11.88 -9.83
C SER A 471 20.44 11.49 -11.00
N ARG A 472 20.83 10.22 -11.07
CA ARG A 472 21.65 9.69 -12.17
C ARG A 472 20.85 9.65 -13.47
N LEU A 473 19.59 9.21 -13.46
CA LEU A 473 18.71 9.21 -14.63
C LEU A 473 18.52 10.61 -15.20
N ARG A 474 18.28 11.62 -14.37
CA ARG A 474 18.17 13.04 -14.81
C ARG A 474 19.45 13.55 -15.46
N LYS A 475 20.62 13.11 -14.98
CA LYS A 475 21.93 13.49 -15.59
C LYS A 475 22.18 12.76 -16.90
N THR A 476 21.69 11.54 -17.03
CA THR A 476 21.93 10.67 -18.19
C THR A 476 20.96 10.97 -19.34
N PHE A 477 19.70 11.29 -19.01
CA PHE A 477 18.67 11.60 -20.01
C PHE A 477 18.40 13.10 -20.05
N PRO A 478 18.78 13.79 -21.15
CA PRO A 478 18.54 15.21 -21.31
C PRO A 478 17.05 15.59 -21.33
N ASP A 479 16.19 14.66 -21.80
CA ASP A 479 14.75 14.82 -21.74
C ASP A 479 14.24 14.42 -20.36
N GLU A 480 13.88 15.43 -19.58
CA GLU A 480 13.36 15.25 -18.22
C GLU A 480 12.07 14.43 -18.20
N GLN A 481 11.26 14.46 -19.26
CA GLN A 481 10.02 13.68 -19.36
C GLN A 481 10.32 12.17 -19.39
N VAL A 482 11.40 11.77 -20.08
CA VAL A 482 11.84 10.37 -20.10
C VAL A 482 12.30 9.94 -18.71
N ALA A 483 13.11 10.75 -18.03
CA ALA A 483 13.60 10.43 -16.69
C ALA A 483 12.46 10.33 -15.66
N ARG A 484 11.45 11.21 -15.75
CA ARG A 484 10.27 11.22 -14.86
C ARG A 484 9.30 10.07 -15.15
N ALA A 485 9.22 9.60 -16.39
CA ALA A 485 8.34 8.51 -16.77
C ALA A 485 8.80 7.15 -16.23
N ILE A 486 10.10 7.00 -15.95
CA ILE A 486 10.66 5.81 -15.31
C ILE A 486 10.39 5.88 -13.82
N VAL A 487 9.59 4.95 -13.30
CA VAL A 487 9.25 4.92 -11.88
C VAL A 487 10.41 4.33 -11.08
N VAL A 488 10.92 5.07 -10.10
CA VAL A 488 11.93 4.60 -9.15
C VAL A 488 11.39 4.81 -7.75
N ASP A 489 11.02 3.76 -7.04
CA ASP A 489 10.40 3.91 -5.72
C ASP A 489 10.65 2.72 -4.79
N THR A 490 10.26 2.89 -3.52
CA THR A 490 10.33 1.81 -2.53
C THR A 490 9.23 0.78 -2.75
N VAL A 491 9.40 -0.39 -2.12
CA VAL A 491 8.46 -1.51 -2.22
C VAL A 491 7.02 -1.08 -1.90
N GLU A 492 6.85 -0.27 -0.85
CA GLU A 492 5.53 0.19 -0.39
C GLU A 492 4.81 1.04 -1.44
N ARG A 493 5.55 1.96 -2.08
CA ARG A 493 4.99 2.83 -3.12
C ARG A 493 4.75 2.12 -4.45
N MET A 494 5.47 1.01 -4.68
CA MET A 494 5.26 0.15 -5.84
C MET A 494 4.06 -0.79 -5.69
N GLN A 495 3.46 -0.89 -4.50
CA GLN A 495 2.28 -1.71 -4.31
C GLN A 495 1.12 -1.22 -5.20
N GLY A 496 0.38 -2.15 -5.79
CA GLY A 496 -0.68 -1.86 -6.77
C GLY A 496 -0.19 -1.47 -8.17
N GLN A 497 1.10 -1.15 -8.35
CA GLN A 497 1.66 -0.83 -9.66
C GLN A 497 2.21 -2.08 -10.35
N GLU A 498 2.36 -2.01 -11.67
CA GLU A 498 2.95 -3.06 -12.50
C GLU A 498 3.65 -2.46 -13.73
N ARG A 499 4.69 -3.11 -14.23
CA ARG A 499 5.46 -2.68 -15.42
C ARG A 499 5.88 -3.90 -16.24
N GLU A 500 6.23 -3.67 -17.51
CA GLU A 500 6.81 -4.75 -18.33
C GLU A 500 8.12 -5.22 -17.74
N VAL A 501 8.99 -4.27 -17.35
CA VAL A 501 10.31 -4.55 -16.78
C VAL A 501 10.41 -3.94 -15.39
N ILE A 502 10.83 -4.74 -14.44
CA ILE A 502 11.19 -4.30 -13.09
C ILE A 502 12.66 -4.62 -12.83
N LEU A 503 13.40 -3.60 -12.41
CA LEU A 503 14.74 -3.72 -11.85
C LEU A 503 14.65 -3.60 -10.32
N ILE A 504 15.31 -4.49 -9.60
CA ILE A 504 15.40 -4.42 -8.13
C ILE A 504 16.85 -4.14 -7.75
N SER A 505 17.10 -3.07 -6.98
CA SER A 505 18.39 -2.80 -6.35
C SER A 505 18.41 -3.45 -4.98
N LEU A 506 19.32 -4.38 -4.72
CA LEU A 506 19.51 -4.94 -3.38
C LEU A 506 20.18 -3.92 -2.43
N THR A 507 21.00 -3.04 -2.98
CA THR A 507 21.65 -1.91 -2.30
C THR A 507 22.64 -2.34 -1.21
N THR A 508 22.18 -3.11 -0.23
CA THR A 508 22.92 -3.47 0.98
C THR A 508 23.90 -4.61 0.70
N SER A 509 25.16 -4.42 1.14
CA SER A 509 26.19 -5.46 1.15
C SER A 509 27.05 -5.42 2.43
N ASN A 510 26.66 -4.60 3.40
CA ASN A 510 27.19 -4.63 4.76
C ASN A 510 26.41 -5.68 5.55
N VAL A 511 27.06 -6.79 5.86
CA VAL A 511 26.45 -7.95 6.54
C VAL A 511 25.89 -7.58 7.92
N GLY A 512 26.65 -6.80 8.72
CA GLY A 512 26.18 -6.37 10.04
C GLY A 512 24.95 -5.49 9.98
N PHE A 513 24.91 -4.56 9.02
CA PHE A 513 23.75 -3.71 8.79
C PHE A 513 22.51 -4.52 8.33
N ALA A 514 22.70 -5.46 7.41
CA ALA A 514 21.64 -6.36 6.96
C ALA A 514 21.10 -7.23 8.11
N THR A 515 21.98 -7.74 8.98
CA THR A 515 21.61 -8.52 10.16
C THR A 515 20.77 -7.70 11.15
N GLN A 516 21.17 -6.44 11.41
CA GLN A 516 20.44 -5.55 12.34
C GLN A 516 19.05 -5.17 11.82
N LEU A 517 18.90 -5.06 10.52
CA LEU A 517 17.64 -4.67 9.86
C LEU A 517 16.93 -5.87 9.19
N ALA A 518 17.18 -7.08 9.65
CA ALA A 518 16.69 -8.29 9.00
C ALA A 518 15.16 -8.31 8.89
N ASP A 519 14.46 -7.84 9.90
CA ASP A 519 13.00 -7.73 9.96
C ASP A 519 12.39 -6.74 8.95
N PHE A 520 13.17 -5.79 8.48
CA PHE A 520 12.79 -4.88 7.41
C PHE A 520 13.25 -5.38 6.04
N TYR A 521 14.52 -5.79 5.95
CA TYR A 521 15.18 -6.05 4.67
C TYR A 521 14.75 -7.38 4.04
N PHE A 522 14.62 -8.44 4.85
CA PHE A 522 14.30 -9.79 4.38
C PHE A 522 12.82 -10.16 4.53
N GLN A 523 11.98 -9.25 4.98
CA GLN A 523 10.55 -9.51 5.18
C GLN A 523 9.91 -10.15 3.93
N PRO A 524 9.30 -11.35 4.04
CA PRO A 524 8.76 -12.10 2.89
C PRO A 524 7.72 -11.33 2.09
N GLU A 525 6.84 -10.58 2.77
CA GLU A 525 5.77 -9.82 2.13
C GLU A 525 6.33 -8.69 1.26
N ARG A 526 7.42 -8.05 1.71
CA ARG A 526 8.14 -7.02 0.94
C ARG A 526 8.78 -7.63 -0.31
N LEU A 527 9.41 -8.79 -0.14
CA LEU A 527 10.01 -9.54 -1.25
C LEU A 527 8.93 -9.92 -2.27
N ASN A 528 7.82 -10.51 -1.80
CA ASN A 528 6.69 -10.89 -2.65
C ASN A 528 6.12 -9.69 -3.43
N VAL A 529 5.93 -8.55 -2.76
CA VAL A 529 5.48 -7.34 -3.45
C VAL A 529 6.48 -6.92 -4.53
N ALA A 530 7.79 -6.86 -4.24
CA ALA A 530 8.80 -6.40 -5.19
C ALA A 530 8.85 -7.26 -6.46
N ILE A 531 8.93 -8.60 -6.30
CA ILE A 531 9.12 -9.55 -7.41
C ILE A 531 7.86 -9.83 -8.22
N THR A 532 6.70 -9.44 -7.72
CA THR A 532 5.41 -9.61 -8.42
C THR A 532 4.93 -8.35 -9.13
N ARG A 533 5.80 -7.34 -9.29
CA ARG A 533 5.50 -6.13 -10.08
C ARG A 533 5.73 -6.29 -11.58
N PRO A 534 6.70 -7.12 -12.06
CA PRO A 534 6.95 -7.25 -13.49
C PRO A 534 5.87 -8.07 -14.20
N ARG A 535 5.65 -7.73 -15.47
CA ARG A 535 4.82 -8.51 -16.39
C ARG A 535 5.66 -9.51 -17.18
N THR A 536 6.84 -9.10 -17.66
CA THR A 536 7.65 -9.90 -18.58
C THR A 536 9.09 -10.08 -18.15
N LYS A 537 9.69 -9.14 -17.41
CA LYS A 537 11.12 -9.17 -17.08
C LYS A 537 11.40 -8.66 -15.67
N LEU A 538 12.15 -9.44 -14.90
CA LEU A 538 12.69 -9.11 -13.58
C LEU A 538 14.22 -9.13 -13.66
N ILE A 539 14.87 -8.03 -13.26
CA ILE A 539 16.33 -7.96 -13.17
C ILE A 539 16.68 -7.52 -11.74
N ILE A 540 17.34 -8.38 -10.99
CA ILE A 540 17.83 -8.09 -9.65
C ILE A 540 19.30 -7.71 -9.76
N VAL A 541 19.69 -6.57 -9.22
CA VAL A 541 21.07 -6.05 -9.23
C VAL A 541 21.53 -5.89 -7.80
N GLY A 542 22.69 -6.47 -7.46
CA GLY A 542 23.21 -6.34 -6.10
C GLY A 542 24.42 -7.21 -5.80
N SER A 543 24.67 -7.45 -4.53
CA SER A 543 25.73 -8.32 -4.07
C SER A 543 25.17 -9.47 -3.22
N ARG A 544 25.55 -10.72 -3.57
CA ARG A 544 25.14 -11.90 -2.79
C ARG A 544 25.66 -11.89 -1.35
N ARG A 545 26.59 -10.98 -0.98
CA ARG A 545 27.06 -10.84 0.39
C ARG A 545 25.96 -10.53 1.40
N VAL A 546 24.85 -9.95 0.98
CA VAL A 546 23.69 -9.74 1.83
C VAL A 546 23.15 -11.05 2.41
N LEU A 547 23.34 -12.16 1.71
CA LEU A 547 22.93 -13.51 2.14
C LEU A 547 23.84 -14.11 3.26
N GLU A 548 24.95 -13.44 3.60
CA GLU A 548 25.80 -13.80 4.73
C GLU A 548 25.24 -13.25 6.06
N ALA A 549 24.13 -12.50 6.04
CA ALA A 549 23.46 -12.01 7.24
C ALA A 549 23.02 -13.16 8.15
N GLN A 550 23.26 -13.00 9.45
CA GLN A 550 22.95 -14.01 10.47
C GLN A 550 22.08 -13.39 11.58
N PRO A 551 20.79 -13.23 11.35
CA PRO A 551 19.88 -12.79 12.40
C PRO A 551 19.80 -13.82 13.54
N PHE A 552 19.54 -13.36 14.76
CA PHE A 552 19.37 -14.25 15.91
C PHE A 552 18.04 -15.01 15.87
N ASP A 553 17.01 -14.42 15.28
CA ASP A 553 15.70 -15.01 15.17
C ASP A 553 15.66 -16.06 14.05
N LEU A 554 15.17 -17.27 14.37
CA LEU A 554 15.06 -18.39 13.42
C LEU A 554 14.12 -18.09 12.26
N GLU A 555 13.07 -17.32 12.50
CA GLU A 555 12.15 -16.89 11.44
C GLU A 555 12.87 -15.98 10.45
N GLN A 556 13.64 -15.00 10.95
CA GLN A 556 14.43 -14.11 10.09
C GLN A 556 15.56 -14.86 9.36
N GLN A 557 16.13 -15.93 9.92
CA GLN A 557 17.07 -16.79 9.20
C GLN A 557 16.38 -17.48 8.00
N ALA A 558 15.16 -17.97 8.19
CA ALA A 558 14.36 -18.53 7.09
C ALA A 558 14.06 -17.49 6.00
N TRP A 559 13.91 -16.21 6.35
CA TRP A 559 13.73 -15.13 5.38
C TRP A 559 14.98 -14.85 4.54
N VAL A 560 16.18 -14.99 5.12
CA VAL A 560 17.45 -14.92 4.37
C VAL A 560 17.53 -16.07 3.35
N GLU A 561 17.15 -17.28 3.77
CA GLU A 561 17.11 -18.45 2.88
C GLU A 561 16.05 -18.30 1.77
N LEU A 562 14.92 -17.64 2.04
CA LEU A 562 13.92 -17.33 1.03
C LEU A 562 14.49 -16.42 -0.08
N LEU A 563 15.23 -15.34 0.30
CA LEU A 563 15.92 -14.50 -0.67
C LEU A 563 16.99 -15.30 -1.43
N ARG A 564 17.75 -16.19 -0.75
CA ARG A 564 18.72 -17.10 -1.40
C ARG A 564 18.05 -17.95 -2.48
N SER A 565 16.95 -18.61 -2.14
CA SER A 565 16.14 -19.41 -3.06
C SER A 565 15.71 -18.62 -4.30
N LEU A 566 15.28 -17.37 -4.12
CA LEU A 566 14.92 -16.49 -5.24
C LEU A 566 16.13 -16.24 -6.17
N LEU A 567 17.27 -15.81 -5.61
CA LEU A 567 18.46 -15.49 -6.39
C LEU A 567 19.04 -16.72 -7.10
N GLU A 568 18.85 -17.92 -6.54
CA GLU A 568 19.22 -19.18 -7.15
C GLU A 568 18.29 -19.59 -8.29
N ASN A 569 17.04 -19.16 -8.25
CA ASN A 569 16.06 -19.41 -9.32
C ASN A 569 16.22 -18.46 -10.52
N CYS A 570 17.03 -17.39 -10.41
CA CYS A 570 17.32 -16.45 -11.49
C CYS A 570 18.51 -16.92 -12.34
N MET A 571 18.55 -16.55 -13.63
CA MET A 571 19.76 -16.61 -14.43
C MET A 571 20.84 -15.73 -13.79
N LYS A 572 22.03 -16.27 -13.52
CA LYS A 572 23.11 -15.54 -12.83
C LYS A 572 24.07 -14.91 -13.83
N VAL A 573 24.39 -13.65 -13.58
CA VAL A 573 25.44 -12.89 -14.25
C VAL A 573 26.38 -12.32 -13.19
N THR A 574 27.66 -12.51 -13.32
CA THR A 574 28.69 -11.99 -12.40
C THR A 574 29.52 -10.95 -13.11
N LEU A 575 29.71 -9.75 -12.50
CA LEU A 575 30.47 -8.62 -13.05
C LEU A 575 31.64 -8.26 -12.13
#